data_d54c7dd08f6816651fe4d7d7e2815d45
#
_entry.id   d54c7dd08f6816651fe4d7d7e2815d45
#
_cell.length_a   1.000
_cell.length_b   1.000
_cell.length_c   1.000
_cell.angle_alpha   90.00
_cell.angle_beta   90.00
_cell.angle_gamma   90.00
#
_symmetry.space_group_name_H-M   'P 1'
#
loop_
_entity.id
_entity.type
_entity.pdbx_description
1 polymer ?
#
loop_
_entity_poly.entity_id
_entity_poly.type
_entity_poly.pdbx_seq_one_letter_code
_entity_poly.pdbx_strand_id
1 'polypeptide(L)'
;EPEPTTPAPTIEPTPGLDFNAILNGLVQNTIAQQVAQEISGKIDGLEDTVKAIATQVARDLTPRVHNISVTVGTAATKTMTGRPHMKFERLLKSIARRKHVWICGQAGSGKTTAAQMIAEALDLPYQEISLGPATSQWDLFGFPSPDGKYVEPATSIRKVFEFGGILMLDECDNADASVLKAMNSALANGFATFPDARVARHPDFVCIAGANTFGMGWNRIYVGSNQLDAATLDRFKFIPFDVDEEAELDWAGHDQKDWVEFVQKVRHAASERELRVVISPRASINGADELRDGDDFDLIADEYIWNKMSVEDATMLKAAIN
;
A
#
# COMPACT_ATOMS: atom_id res chain seq x y z
N GLU A 1 37.78 85.31 -78.84
CA GLU A 1 36.88 84.47 -77.99
C GLU A 1 37.62 84.15 -76.75
N PRO A 2 37.02 84.42 -75.54
CA PRO A 2 37.64 84.09 -74.25
C PRO A 2 37.11 82.74 -73.77
N GLU A 3 37.97 81.91 -73.27
CA GLU A 3 37.69 80.61 -72.59
C GLU A 3 36.79 80.75 -71.38
N PRO A 4 35.95 79.71 -71.09
CA PRO A 4 35.04 79.79 -70.01
C PRO A 4 35.72 79.50 -68.67
N THR A 5 35.45 80.35 -67.71
CA THR A 5 35.89 80.20 -66.31
C THR A 5 35.11 79.14 -65.59
N THR A 6 35.78 78.17 -65.02
CA THR A 6 35.25 77.11 -64.14
C THR A 6 34.75 77.72 -62.84
N PRO A 7 33.55 77.40 -62.36
CA PRO A 7 33.09 77.89 -61.08
C PRO A 7 33.76 77.16 -59.88
N ALA A 8 34.04 77.91 -58.84
CA ALA A 8 34.63 77.41 -57.60
C ALA A 8 33.76 76.41 -56.88
N PRO A 9 34.33 75.41 -56.20
CA PRO A 9 33.53 74.38 -55.50
C PRO A 9 32.79 75.00 -54.31
N THR A 10 31.44 74.78 -54.25
CA THR A 10 30.59 75.11 -53.12
C THR A 10 30.91 74.15 -52.01
N ILE A 11 31.39 74.63 -50.86
CA ILE A 11 31.61 73.85 -49.63
C ILE A 11 30.19 73.69 -48.97
N GLU A 12 29.63 72.48 -49.05
CA GLU A 12 28.44 72.17 -48.25
C GLU A 12 28.82 72.16 -46.76
N PRO A 13 27.99 72.71 -45.85
CA PRO A 13 28.24 72.62 -44.42
C PRO A 13 28.16 71.19 -43.96
N THR A 14 29.20 70.73 -43.31
CA THR A 14 29.25 69.43 -42.64
C THR A 14 28.11 69.36 -41.64
N PRO A 15 27.27 68.28 -41.62
CA PRO A 15 26.17 68.16 -40.63
C PRO A 15 26.81 68.12 -39.26
N GLY A 16 26.40 69.08 -38.40
CA GLY A 16 26.83 69.14 -37.01
C GLY A 16 26.37 67.84 -36.31
N LEU A 17 27.29 67.17 -35.65
CA LEU A 17 27.00 65.99 -34.81
C LEU A 17 25.98 66.45 -33.74
N ASP A 18 24.74 65.91 -33.85
CA ASP A 18 23.71 66.09 -32.84
C ASP A 18 24.04 65.28 -31.59
N PHE A 19 24.79 65.94 -30.70
CA PHE A 19 25.23 65.35 -29.44
C PHE A 19 24.06 64.86 -28.58
N ASN A 20 22.89 65.51 -28.66
CA ASN A 20 21.69 65.11 -27.93
C ASN A 20 21.06 63.84 -28.50
N ALA A 21 21.09 63.62 -29.81
CA ALA A 21 20.62 62.39 -30.44
C ALA A 21 21.52 61.20 -30.06
N ILE A 22 22.86 61.43 -30.02
CA ILE A 22 23.81 60.41 -29.60
C ILE A 22 23.69 60.10 -28.11
N LEU A 23 23.52 61.06 -27.23
CA LEU A 23 23.32 60.88 -25.80
C LEU A 23 22.02 60.16 -25.50
N ASN A 24 20.92 60.51 -26.15
CA ASN A 24 19.65 59.86 -26.02
C ASN A 24 19.69 58.40 -26.51
N GLY A 25 20.40 58.12 -27.62
CA GLY A 25 20.59 56.79 -28.12
C GLY A 25 21.39 55.91 -27.18
N LEU A 26 22.45 56.47 -26.56
CA LEU A 26 23.30 55.77 -25.57
C LEU A 26 22.51 55.48 -24.27
N VAL A 27 21.73 56.43 -23.78
CA VAL A 27 20.95 56.29 -22.56
C VAL A 27 19.83 55.27 -22.78
N GLN A 28 19.12 55.31 -23.91
CA GLN A 28 18.10 54.32 -24.24
C GLN A 28 18.66 52.92 -24.40
N ASN A 29 19.83 52.76 -25.04
CA ASN A 29 20.49 51.45 -25.15
C ASN A 29 20.93 50.92 -23.79
N THR A 30 21.47 51.78 -22.90
CA THR A 30 21.89 51.37 -21.55
C THR A 30 20.71 50.91 -20.69
N ILE A 31 19.61 51.67 -20.73
CA ILE A 31 18.38 51.32 -20.02
C ILE A 31 17.79 50.05 -20.59
N ALA A 32 17.71 49.93 -21.92
CA ALA A 32 17.21 48.69 -22.56
C ALA A 32 18.03 47.45 -22.20
N GLN A 33 19.36 47.60 -22.15
CA GLN A 33 20.24 46.49 -21.73
C GLN A 33 20.09 46.14 -20.26
N GLN A 34 19.96 47.11 -19.36
CA GLN A 34 19.71 46.88 -17.93
C GLN A 34 18.35 46.18 -17.70
N VAL A 35 17.30 46.65 -18.36
CA VAL A 35 15.96 46.07 -18.28
C VAL A 35 15.97 44.61 -18.87
N ALA A 36 16.65 44.40 -19.99
CA ALA A 36 16.78 43.08 -20.58
C ALA A 36 17.54 42.09 -19.65
N GLN A 37 18.59 42.54 -18.99
CA GLN A 37 19.34 41.73 -18.02
C GLN A 37 18.48 41.42 -16.76
N GLU A 38 17.73 42.39 -16.26
CA GLU A 38 16.88 42.19 -15.10
C GLU A 38 15.71 41.26 -15.40
N ILE A 39 15.12 41.37 -16.59
CA ILE A 39 14.07 40.45 -17.08
C ILE A 39 14.65 39.04 -17.28
N SER A 40 15.82 38.92 -17.90
CA SER A 40 16.48 37.61 -18.11
C SER A 40 16.76 36.93 -16.77
N GLY A 41 17.31 37.64 -15.79
CA GLY A 41 17.58 37.09 -14.46
C GLY A 41 16.31 36.67 -13.70
N LYS A 42 15.19 37.39 -13.90
CA LYS A 42 13.89 37.00 -13.34
C LYS A 42 13.30 35.78 -14.04
N ILE A 43 13.48 35.67 -15.36
CA ILE A 43 13.03 34.52 -16.14
C ILE A 43 13.83 33.28 -15.75
N ASP A 44 15.15 33.38 -15.65
CA ASP A 44 16.02 32.29 -15.24
C ASP A 44 15.65 31.78 -13.82
N GLY A 45 15.40 32.70 -12.88
CA GLY A 45 14.93 32.36 -11.53
C GLY A 45 13.55 31.72 -11.49
N LEU A 46 12.64 32.10 -12.41
CA LEU A 46 11.33 31.44 -12.58
C LEU A 46 11.46 30.05 -13.19
N GLU A 47 12.32 29.88 -14.18
CA GLU A 47 12.61 28.56 -14.78
C GLU A 47 13.16 27.59 -13.75
N ASP A 48 14.11 28.01 -12.93
CA ASP A 48 14.65 27.18 -11.86
C ASP A 48 13.60 26.83 -10.81
N THR A 49 12.74 27.79 -10.46
CA THR A 49 11.63 27.54 -9.53
C THR A 49 10.62 26.55 -10.10
N VAL A 50 10.20 26.74 -11.36
CA VAL A 50 9.29 25.82 -12.05
C VAL A 50 9.91 24.43 -12.18
N LYS A 51 11.19 24.33 -12.46
CA LYS A 51 11.92 23.07 -12.57
C LYS A 51 12.03 22.36 -11.22
N ALA A 52 12.25 23.12 -10.14
CA ALA A 52 12.25 22.58 -8.79
C ALA A 52 10.87 22.06 -8.38
N ILE A 53 9.81 22.85 -8.64
CA ILE A 53 8.42 22.43 -8.39
C ILE A 53 8.06 21.21 -9.25
N ALA A 54 8.35 21.22 -10.54
CA ALA A 54 8.06 20.09 -11.42
C ALA A 54 8.83 18.82 -10.98
N THR A 55 10.06 18.96 -10.51
CA THR A 55 10.85 17.85 -9.96
C THR A 55 10.25 17.32 -8.65
N GLN A 56 9.78 18.22 -7.79
CA GLN A 56 9.11 17.84 -6.55
C GLN A 56 7.78 17.14 -6.83
N VAL A 57 6.95 17.71 -7.69
CA VAL A 57 5.67 17.13 -8.13
C VAL A 57 5.90 15.76 -8.79
N ALA A 58 6.91 15.63 -9.66
CA ALA A 58 7.25 14.35 -10.27
C ALA A 58 7.68 13.31 -9.24
N ARG A 59 8.38 13.71 -8.17
CA ARG A 59 8.75 12.80 -7.07
C ARG A 59 7.52 12.40 -6.25
N ASP A 60 6.61 13.32 -6.01
CA ASP A 60 5.42 13.09 -5.19
C ASP A 60 4.36 12.28 -5.94
N LEU A 61 4.27 12.42 -7.28
CA LEU A 61 3.36 11.69 -8.15
C LEU A 61 3.90 10.34 -8.64
N THR A 62 5.22 10.10 -8.51
CA THR A 62 5.78 8.81 -8.94
C THR A 62 5.56 7.78 -7.83
N PRO A 63 4.80 6.71 -8.06
CA PRO A 63 4.69 5.63 -7.11
C PRO A 63 6.08 5.17 -6.67
N ARG A 64 6.33 5.15 -5.37
CA ARG A 64 7.60 4.64 -4.85
C ARG A 64 7.64 3.14 -5.09
N VAL A 65 8.23 2.73 -6.21
CA VAL A 65 8.48 1.31 -6.48
C VAL A 65 9.56 0.85 -5.52
N HIS A 66 9.14 0.18 -4.45
CA HIS A 66 10.07 -0.46 -3.53
C HIS A 66 10.51 -1.80 -4.13
N ASN A 67 11.78 -1.90 -4.48
CA ASN A 67 12.38 -3.16 -4.85
C ASN A 67 12.88 -3.87 -3.57
N ILE A 68 12.25 -4.98 -3.24
CA ILE A 68 12.60 -5.78 -2.08
C ILE A 68 13.50 -6.91 -2.57
N SER A 69 14.73 -6.95 -2.10
CA SER A 69 15.63 -8.06 -2.37
C SER A 69 15.63 -9.02 -1.18
N VAL A 70 15.16 -10.24 -1.42
CA VAL A 70 15.11 -11.30 -0.39
C VAL A 70 16.16 -12.34 -0.74
N THR A 71 17.10 -12.58 0.20
CA THR A 71 18.08 -13.65 0.12
C THR A 71 17.92 -14.55 1.33
N VAL A 72 17.63 -15.82 1.09
CA VAL A 72 17.46 -16.81 2.16
C VAL A 72 18.60 -17.84 2.07
N GLY A 73 19.53 -17.77 3.04
CA GLY A 73 20.72 -18.64 3.07
C GLY A 73 21.62 -18.40 1.87
N THR A 74 21.93 -19.47 1.11
CA THR A 74 22.75 -19.44 -0.11
C THR A 74 21.91 -19.39 -1.38
N ALA A 75 20.58 -19.25 -1.27
CA ALA A 75 19.68 -19.19 -2.42
C ALA A 75 19.87 -17.89 -3.23
N ALA A 76 19.45 -17.90 -4.47
CA ALA A 76 19.46 -16.72 -5.32
C ALA A 76 18.61 -15.61 -4.70
N THR A 77 19.08 -14.37 -4.81
CA THR A 77 18.32 -13.20 -4.38
C THR A 77 17.12 -13.00 -5.30
N LYS A 78 15.92 -12.99 -4.72
CA LYS A 78 14.68 -12.69 -5.44
C LYS A 78 14.31 -11.21 -5.22
N THR A 79 14.04 -10.51 -6.30
CA THR A 79 13.59 -9.10 -6.25
C THR A 79 12.11 -9.06 -6.51
N MET A 80 11.39 -8.38 -5.63
CA MET A 80 9.95 -8.16 -5.71
C MET A 80 9.65 -6.68 -5.76
N THR A 81 8.57 -6.30 -6.38
CA THR A 81 8.08 -4.92 -6.45
C THR A 81 6.89 -4.73 -5.52
N GLY A 82 6.80 -3.55 -4.90
CA GLY A 82 5.69 -3.18 -4.03
C GLY A 82 6.16 -2.73 -2.63
N ARG A 83 5.28 -2.04 -1.92
CA ARG A 83 5.54 -1.63 -0.53
C ARG A 83 5.14 -2.76 0.42
N PRO A 84 6.10 -3.41 1.12
CA PRO A 84 5.78 -4.38 2.13
C PRO A 84 5.31 -3.67 3.41
N HIS A 85 4.44 -4.34 4.16
CA HIS A 85 4.07 -3.92 5.49
C HIS A 85 5.29 -3.86 6.44
N MET A 86 5.34 -2.93 7.39
CA MET A 86 6.45 -2.78 8.36
C MET A 86 6.84 -4.07 9.10
N LYS A 87 5.91 -5.01 9.28
CA LYS A 87 6.17 -6.31 9.93
C LYS A 87 6.61 -7.41 8.97
N PHE A 88 6.72 -7.12 7.68
CA PHE A 88 7.05 -8.10 6.66
C PHE A 88 8.35 -8.85 6.94
N GLU A 89 9.42 -8.15 7.26
CA GLU A 89 10.72 -8.77 7.56
C GLU A 89 10.64 -9.74 8.74
N ARG A 90 9.92 -9.35 9.80
CA ARG A 90 9.73 -10.20 10.99
C ARG A 90 8.93 -11.46 10.68
N LEU A 91 7.90 -11.31 9.84
CA LEU A 91 7.06 -12.41 9.37
C LEU A 91 7.89 -13.35 8.48
N LEU A 92 8.59 -12.81 7.47
CA LEU A 92 9.48 -13.54 6.57
C LEU A 92 10.52 -14.37 7.35
N LYS A 93 11.21 -13.76 8.33
CA LYS A 93 12.19 -14.48 9.17
C LYS A 93 11.57 -15.64 9.95
N SER A 94 10.31 -15.51 10.37
CA SER A 94 9.60 -16.59 11.08
C SER A 94 9.24 -17.74 10.14
N ILE A 95 8.70 -17.40 8.96
CA ILE A 95 8.29 -18.37 7.93
C ILE A 95 9.52 -19.10 7.34
N ALA A 96 10.63 -18.38 7.07
CA ALA A 96 11.88 -18.99 6.61
C ALA A 96 12.44 -20.03 7.61
N ARG A 97 12.16 -19.85 8.91
CA ARG A 97 12.49 -20.83 9.96
C ARG A 97 11.42 -21.90 10.16
N ARG A 98 10.43 -21.98 9.29
CA ARG A 98 9.31 -22.94 9.33
C ARG A 98 8.50 -22.88 10.63
N LYS A 99 8.36 -21.67 11.22
CA LYS A 99 7.50 -21.44 12.37
C LYS A 99 6.09 -21.06 11.90
N HIS A 100 5.09 -21.76 12.42
CA HIS A 100 3.69 -21.37 12.22
C HIS A 100 3.43 -20.02 12.90
N VAL A 101 2.68 -19.14 12.24
CA VAL A 101 2.49 -17.75 12.70
C VAL A 101 1.01 -17.41 12.72
N TRP A 102 0.60 -16.75 13.82
CA TRP A 102 -0.69 -16.09 13.93
C TRP A 102 -0.49 -14.60 13.73
N ILE A 103 -1.04 -14.06 12.65
CA ILE A 103 -1.05 -12.62 12.40
C ILE A 103 -2.39 -12.04 12.80
N CYS A 104 -2.36 -11.10 13.75
CA CYS A 104 -3.54 -10.45 14.28
C CYS A 104 -3.51 -8.96 13.96
N GLY A 105 -4.55 -8.47 13.29
CA GLY A 105 -4.67 -7.06 12.94
C GLY A 105 -6.01 -6.74 12.31
N GLN A 106 -6.31 -5.46 12.23
CA GLN A 106 -7.58 -4.98 11.68
C GLN A 106 -7.82 -5.49 10.25
N ALA A 107 -9.10 -5.52 9.85
CA ALA A 107 -9.46 -5.79 8.46
C ALA A 107 -8.74 -4.81 7.53
N GLY A 108 -8.24 -5.30 6.39
CA GLY A 108 -7.54 -4.47 5.42
C GLY A 108 -6.10 -4.08 5.78
N SER A 109 -5.50 -4.58 6.87
CA SER A 109 -4.09 -4.33 7.22
C SER A 109 -3.06 -5.02 6.31
N GLY A 110 -3.49 -5.77 5.29
CA GLY A 110 -2.57 -6.43 4.34
C GLY A 110 -2.06 -7.79 4.77
N LYS A 111 -2.74 -8.50 5.70
CA LYS A 111 -2.33 -9.83 6.20
C LYS A 111 -2.15 -10.86 5.09
N THR A 112 -3.16 -11.02 4.26
CA THR A 112 -3.18 -11.98 3.16
C THR A 112 -2.17 -11.62 2.08
N THR A 113 -2.07 -10.35 1.72
CA THR A 113 -1.07 -9.83 0.79
C THR A 113 0.35 -10.11 1.27
N ALA A 114 0.63 -9.87 2.56
CA ALA A 114 1.96 -10.16 3.12
C ALA A 114 2.29 -11.65 3.09
N ALA A 115 1.32 -12.53 3.35
CA ALA A 115 1.51 -13.98 3.25
C ALA A 115 1.82 -14.44 1.82
N GLN A 116 1.12 -13.89 0.84
CA GLN A 116 1.36 -14.15 -0.58
C GLN A 116 2.74 -13.66 -1.03
N MET A 117 3.10 -12.43 -0.67
CA MET A 117 4.43 -11.87 -0.96
C MET A 117 5.56 -12.72 -0.35
N ILE A 118 5.36 -13.30 0.83
CA ILE A 118 6.34 -14.18 1.46
C ILE A 118 6.46 -15.51 0.72
N ALA A 119 5.34 -16.08 0.28
CA ALA A 119 5.36 -17.30 -0.53
C ALA A 119 6.14 -17.08 -1.82
N GLU A 120 5.89 -15.96 -2.47
CA GLU A 120 6.63 -15.54 -3.66
C GLU A 120 8.13 -15.35 -3.36
N ALA A 121 8.48 -14.63 -2.27
CA ALA A 121 9.87 -14.38 -1.88
C ALA A 121 10.65 -15.66 -1.57
N LEU A 122 9.98 -16.66 -1.00
CA LEU A 122 10.59 -17.97 -0.64
C LEU A 122 10.49 -19.03 -1.74
N ASP A 123 9.84 -18.69 -2.86
CA ASP A 123 9.56 -19.62 -3.97
C ASP A 123 8.80 -20.88 -3.51
N LEU A 124 7.81 -20.67 -2.65
CA LEU A 124 6.98 -21.73 -2.09
C LEU A 124 5.56 -21.69 -2.67
N PRO A 125 4.96 -22.86 -2.92
CA PRO A 125 3.53 -22.94 -3.24
C PRO A 125 2.68 -22.23 -2.18
N TYR A 126 1.62 -21.57 -2.61
CA TYR A 126 0.69 -20.84 -1.75
C TYR A 126 -0.73 -21.38 -1.88
N GLN A 127 -1.36 -21.62 -0.75
CA GLN A 127 -2.77 -22.00 -0.65
C GLN A 127 -3.43 -21.12 0.38
N GLU A 128 -4.52 -20.47 -0.02
CA GLU A 128 -5.34 -19.64 0.87
C GLU A 128 -6.71 -20.29 1.09
N ILE A 129 -7.17 -20.23 2.33
CA ILE A 129 -8.49 -20.71 2.73
C ILE A 129 -9.08 -19.68 3.71
N SER A 130 -10.19 -19.06 3.34
CA SER A 130 -10.96 -18.22 4.26
C SER A 130 -11.90 -19.12 5.09
N LEU A 131 -11.78 -19.03 6.40
CA LEU A 131 -12.56 -19.80 7.34
C LEU A 131 -13.80 -19.01 7.80
N GLY A 132 -14.89 -19.70 8.01
CA GLY A 132 -16.12 -19.10 8.50
C GLY A 132 -16.90 -20.08 9.36
N PRO A 133 -18.05 -19.66 9.92
CA PRO A 133 -18.87 -20.52 10.77
C PRO A 133 -19.39 -21.79 10.09
N ALA A 134 -19.53 -21.75 8.74
CA ALA A 134 -19.98 -22.90 7.95
C ALA A 134 -18.84 -23.81 7.48
N THR A 135 -17.58 -23.40 7.66
CA THR A 135 -16.42 -24.20 7.27
C THR A 135 -16.33 -25.44 8.14
N SER A 136 -16.15 -26.58 7.51
CA SER A 136 -16.05 -27.88 8.16
C SER A 136 -14.66 -28.49 8.00
N GLN A 137 -14.34 -29.53 8.77
CA GLN A 137 -13.11 -30.29 8.58
C GLN A 137 -13.01 -30.93 7.18
N TRP A 138 -14.15 -31.22 6.55
CA TRP A 138 -14.21 -31.80 5.22
C TRP A 138 -13.71 -30.84 4.13
N ASP A 139 -13.87 -29.55 4.36
CA ASP A 139 -13.37 -28.54 3.45
C ASP A 139 -11.83 -28.46 3.47
N LEU A 140 -11.20 -28.84 4.59
CA LEU A 140 -9.74 -28.85 4.75
C LEU A 140 -9.11 -30.20 4.38
N PHE A 141 -9.74 -31.30 4.77
CA PHE A 141 -9.15 -32.63 4.66
C PHE A 141 -9.79 -33.50 3.59
N GLY A 142 -10.91 -33.06 2.98
CA GLY A 142 -11.67 -33.85 2.03
C GLY A 142 -12.54 -34.90 2.69
N PHE A 143 -13.29 -35.64 1.90
CA PHE A 143 -14.26 -36.63 2.36
C PHE A 143 -14.23 -37.90 1.49
N PRO A 144 -14.65 -39.08 2.04
CA PRO A 144 -14.82 -40.25 1.24
C PRO A 144 -16.12 -40.17 0.43
N SER A 145 -16.07 -40.49 -0.86
CA SER A 145 -17.26 -40.64 -1.68
C SER A 145 -17.98 -41.98 -1.37
N PRO A 146 -19.24 -42.16 -1.80
CA PRO A 146 -19.98 -43.39 -1.55
C PRO A 146 -19.32 -44.68 -2.06
N ASP A 147 -18.47 -44.56 -3.07
CA ASP A 147 -17.65 -45.66 -3.61
C ASP A 147 -16.30 -45.86 -2.89
N GLY A 148 -16.09 -45.12 -1.79
CA GLY A 148 -14.89 -45.21 -0.95
C GLY A 148 -13.67 -44.51 -1.47
N LYS A 149 -13.80 -43.72 -2.55
CA LYS A 149 -12.69 -42.90 -3.05
C LYS A 149 -12.57 -41.61 -2.30
N TYR A 150 -11.35 -41.09 -2.24
CA TYR A 150 -11.09 -39.77 -1.72
C TYR A 150 -11.57 -38.69 -2.67
N VAL A 151 -12.32 -37.73 -2.15
CA VAL A 151 -12.72 -36.50 -2.85
C VAL A 151 -11.97 -35.33 -2.24
N GLU A 152 -11.08 -34.73 -3.01
CA GLU A 152 -10.31 -33.56 -2.61
C GLU A 152 -11.06 -32.29 -2.98
N PRO A 153 -11.49 -31.47 -2.02
CA PRO A 153 -12.07 -30.16 -2.31
C PRO A 153 -10.98 -29.19 -2.78
N ALA A 154 -11.39 -28.14 -3.49
CA ALA A 154 -10.47 -27.08 -3.94
C ALA A 154 -9.75 -26.38 -2.78
N THR A 155 -10.39 -26.35 -1.60
CA THR A 155 -9.89 -25.79 -0.35
C THR A 155 -9.03 -26.76 0.47
N SER A 156 -8.71 -27.97 -0.08
CA SER A 156 -7.89 -28.96 0.64
C SER A 156 -6.49 -28.44 0.94
N ILE A 157 -6.05 -28.67 2.18
CA ILE A 157 -4.67 -28.35 2.60
C ILE A 157 -3.64 -29.37 2.09
N ARG A 158 -4.09 -30.49 1.50
CA ARG A 158 -3.25 -31.66 1.20
C ARG A 158 -2.03 -31.31 0.38
N LYS A 159 -2.18 -30.55 -0.70
CA LYS A 159 -1.08 -30.23 -1.61
C LYS A 159 0.08 -29.54 -0.91
N VAL A 160 -0.19 -28.46 -0.20
CA VAL A 160 0.87 -27.70 0.51
C VAL A 160 1.41 -28.48 1.71
N PHE A 161 0.60 -29.35 2.33
CA PHE A 161 1.01 -30.19 3.44
C PHE A 161 1.96 -31.31 3.01
N GLU A 162 1.65 -31.99 1.91
CA GLU A 162 2.37 -33.14 1.41
C GLU A 162 3.63 -32.77 0.59
N PHE A 163 3.56 -31.68 -0.19
CA PHE A 163 4.64 -31.29 -1.10
C PHE A 163 5.39 -30.03 -0.67
N GLY A 164 4.99 -29.41 0.43
CA GLY A 164 5.57 -28.17 0.93
C GLY A 164 4.86 -26.95 0.39
N GLY A 165 4.87 -25.89 1.18
CA GLY A 165 4.25 -24.63 0.82
C GLY A 165 3.73 -23.86 2.02
N ILE A 166 3.15 -22.72 1.74
CA ILE A 166 2.52 -21.85 2.71
C ILE A 166 1.00 -22.03 2.64
N LEU A 167 0.42 -22.45 3.77
CA LEU A 167 -1.02 -22.42 4.00
C LEU A 167 -1.40 -21.14 4.72
N MET A 168 -2.18 -20.29 4.08
CA MET A 168 -2.84 -19.14 4.71
C MET A 168 -4.27 -19.56 5.09
N LEU A 169 -4.54 -19.59 6.39
CA LEU A 169 -5.89 -19.68 6.93
C LEU A 169 -6.34 -18.27 7.32
N ASP A 170 -7.23 -17.67 6.55
CA ASP A 170 -7.75 -16.35 6.88
C ASP A 170 -9.03 -16.44 7.72
N GLU A 171 -9.33 -15.38 8.45
CA GLU A 171 -10.50 -15.29 9.35
C GLU A 171 -10.58 -16.42 10.40
N CYS A 172 -9.42 -16.86 10.91
CA CYS A 172 -9.33 -17.97 11.85
C CYS A 172 -10.17 -17.77 13.12
N ASP A 173 -10.38 -16.55 13.55
CA ASP A 173 -11.20 -16.21 14.71
C ASP A 173 -12.72 -16.28 14.46
N ASN A 174 -13.14 -16.43 13.20
CA ASN A 174 -14.53 -16.67 12.82
C ASN A 174 -14.84 -18.18 12.62
N ALA A 175 -13.81 -19.02 12.58
CA ALA A 175 -13.97 -20.46 12.37
C ALA A 175 -14.58 -21.16 13.58
N ASP A 176 -15.31 -22.26 13.32
CA ASP A 176 -15.69 -23.19 14.40
C ASP A 176 -14.42 -23.80 15.03
N ALA A 177 -14.41 -23.89 16.37
CA ALA A 177 -13.27 -24.41 17.11
C ALA A 177 -12.89 -25.86 16.74
N SER A 178 -13.84 -26.67 16.24
CA SER A 178 -13.60 -28.04 15.80
C SER A 178 -12.72 -28.11 14.56
N VAL A 179 -12.84 -27.13 13.65
CA VAL A 179 -12.02 -27.02 12.44
C VAL A 179 -10.56 -26.81 12.78
N LEU A 180 -10.29 -25.84 13.67
CA LEU A 180 -8.92 -25.58 14.13
C LEU A 180 -8.36 -26.71 14.99
N LYS A 181 -9.19 -27.42 15.75
CA LYS A 181 -8.79 -28.66 16.46
C LYS A 181 -8.36 -29.76 15.50
N ALA A 182 -9.02 -29.91 14.36
CA ALA A 182 -8.60 -30.87 13.33
C ALA A 182 -7.21 -30.54 12.78
N MET A 183 -6.87 -29.25 12.66
CA MET A 183 -5.53 -28.79 12.27
C MET A 183 -4.44 -29.07 13.31
N ASN A 184 -4.78 -29.24 14.59
CA ASN A 184 -3.81 -29.42 15.67
C ASN A 184 -2.87 -30.63 15.41
N SER A 185 -3.41 -31.71 14.89
CA SER A 185 -2.62 -32.91 14.52
C SER A 185 -1.63 -32.61 13.41
N ALA A 186 -2.07 -31.92 12.38
CA ALA A 186 -1.24 -31.52 11.25
C ALA A 186 -0.11 -30.57 11.66
N LEU A 187 -0.42 -29.61 12.56
CA LEU A 187 0.56 -28.61 13.00
C LEU A 187 1.58 -29.18 13.99
N ALA A 188 1.15 -30.04 14.94
CA ALA A 188 2.00 -30.53 16.02
C ALA A 188 2.71 -31.84 15.73
N ASN A 189 2.01 -32.83 15.14
CA ASN A 189 2.47 -34.21 15.11
C ASN A 189 3.25 -34.58 13.86
N GLY A 190 3.43 -33.67 12.91
CA GLY A 190 4.16 -33.92 11.67
C GLY A 190 3.43 -34.88 10.70
N PHE A 191 2.14 -35.10 10.88
CA PHE A 191 1.29 -35.85 9.95
C PHE A 191 -0.17 -35.35 10.03
N ALA A 192 -0.90 -35.57 8.94
CA ALA A 192 -2.35 -35.37 8.87
C ALA A 192 -3.02 -36.66 8.37
N THR A 193 -4.24 -36.92 8.83
CA THR A 193 -5.05 -38.04 8.35
C THR A 193 -6.10 -37.52 7.37
N PHE A 194 -5.96 -37.92 6.13
CA PHE A 194 -6.95 -37.72 5.08
C PHE A 194 -7.82 -38.98 4.97
N PRO A 195 -9.02 -38.92 4.37
CA PRO A 195 -9.90 -40.08 4.28
C PRO A 195 -9.29 -41.33 3.63
N ASP A 196 -8.31 -41.16 2.74
CA ASP A 196 -7.64 -42.27 2.02
C ASP A 196 -6.27 -42.64 2.60
N ALA A 197 -5.61 -41.71 3.33
CA ALA A 197 -4.23 -41.93 3.77
C ALA A 197 -3.85 -41.08 4.97
N ARG A 198 -2.84 -41.57 5.70
CA ARG A 198 -2.06 -40.77 6.64
C ARG A 198 -0.84 -40.20 5.91
N VAL A 199 -0.80 -38.85 5.80
CA VAL A 199 0.22 -38.14 5.04
C VAL A 199 1.20 -37.44 6.00
N ALA A 200 2.49 -37.62 5.75
CA ALA A 200 3.56 -36.95 6.48
C ALA A 200 3.66 -35.49 6.05
N ARG A 201 3.91 -34.60 7.03
CA ARG A 201 4.12 -33.18 6.78
C ARG A 201 5.46 -32.94 6.08
N HIS A 202 5.42 -32.22 4.96
CA HIS A 202 6.65 -31.78 4.29
C HIS A 202 7.44 -30.81 5.18
N PRO A 203 8.79 -30.88 5.19
CA PRO A 203 9.61 -29.95 5.98
C PRO A 203 9.39 -28.49 5.66
N ASP A 204 9.03 -28.16 4.42
CA ASP A 204 8.75 -26.81 3.95
C ASP A 204 7.30 -26.34 4.14
N PHE A 205 6.46 -27.16 4.79
CA PHE A 205 5.10 -26.74 5.12
C PHE A 205 5.08 -25.73 6.27
N VAL A 206 4.43 -24.59 6.05
CA VAL A 206 4.19 -23.58 7.09
C VAL A 206 2.75 -23.10 7.03
N CYS A 207 2.12 -22.97 8.18
CA CYS A 207 0.80 -22.37 8.33
C CYS A 207 0.89 -20.95 8.85
N ILE A 208 0.22 -20.02 8.18
CA ILE A 208 -0.05 -18.66 8.63
C ILE A 208 -1.54 -18.58 8.94
N ALA A 209 -1.90 -18.24 10.17
CA ALA A 209 -3.26 -17.96 10.58
C ALA A 209 -3.48 -16.45 10.61
N GLY A 210 -4.44 -15.96 9.83
CA GLY A 210 -4.89 -14.57 9.81
C GLY A 210 -6.16 -14.39 10.65
N ALA A 211 -6.18 -13.37 11.50
CA ALA A 211 -7.32 -13.08 12.34
C ALA A 211 -7.41 -11.57 12.65
N ASN A 212 -8.59 -11.15 13.06
CA ASN A 212 -8.80 -9.78 13.55
C ASN A 212 -8.64 -9.69 15.07
N THR A 213 -8.61 -10.84 15.76
CA THR A 213 -8.41 -10.95 17.21
C THR A 213 -7.27 -11.93 17.53
N PHE A 214 -6.85 -11.94 18.80
CA PHE A 214 -5.85 -12.91 19.30
C PHE A 214 -6.45 -14.27 19.66
N GLY A 215 -7.69 -14.57 19.23
CA GLY A 215 -8.35 -15.81 19.57
C GLY A 215 -8.89 -15.89 21.00
N MET A 216 -8.95 -14.78 21.71
CA MET A 216 -9.48 -14.67 23.08
C MET A 216 -11.02 -14.51 23.11
N GLY A 217 -11.66 -14.56 21.96
CA GLY A 217 -13.09 -14.34 21.79
C GLY A 217 -13.43 -12.96 21.25
N TRP A 218 -14.71 -12.66 21.24
CA TRP A 218 -15.24 -11.40 20.71
C TRP A 218 -14.72 -10.17 21.47
N ASN A 219 -14.68 -9.06 20.76
CA ASN A 219 -14.44 -7.73 21.33
C ASN A 219 -15.51 -6.74 20.83
N ARG A 220 -15.41 -5.46 21.25
CA ARG A 220 -16.40 -4.43 20.88
C ARG A 220 -16.59 -4.26 19.37
N ILE A 221 -15.55 -4.47 18.58
CA ILE A 221 -15.55 -4.28 17.12
C ILE A 221 -15.88 -5.61 16.42
N TYR A 222 -15.21 -6.68 16.82
CA TYR A 222 -15.32 -8.01 16.21
C TYR A 222 -16.18 -8.93 17.07
N VAL A 223 -17.50 -8.76 16.98
CA VAL A 223 -18.47 -9.48 17.83
C VAL A 223 -18.70 -10.93 17.41
N GLY A 224 -18.31 -11.30 16.18
CA GLY A 224 -18.42 -12.67 15.67
C GLY A 224 -17.21 -13.56 15.98
N SER A 225 -16.16 -13.03 16.62
CA SER A 225 -14.96 -13.81 16.88
C SER A 225 -15.14 -14.82 18.00
N ASN A 226 -14.73 -16.05 17.74
CA ASN A 226 -14.82 -17.17 18.67
C ASN A 226 -13.62 -17.20 19.63
N GLN A 227 -13.86 -17.70 20.83
CA GLN A 227 -12.77 -18.04 21.74
C GLN A 227 -12.14 -19.38 21.32
N LEU A 228 -10.84 -19.38 21.14
CA LEU A 228 -10.07 -20.54 20.72
C LEU A 228 -9.38 -21.24 21.87
N ASP A 229 -9.16 -22.55 21.71
CA ASP A 229 -8.47 -23.36 22.68
C ASP A 229 -7.00 -22.94 22.83
N ALA A 230 -6.52 -22.80 24.08
CA ALA A 230 -5.16 -22.40 24.38
C ALA A 230 -4.10 -23.34 23.76
N ALA A 231 -4.39 -24.64 23.69
CA ALA A 231 -3.50 -25.59 23.04
C ALA A 231 -3.38 -25.37 21.52
N THR A 232 -4.41 -24.85 20.87
CA THR A 232 -4.36 -24.45 19.46
C THR A 232 -3.50 -23.19 19.30
N LEU A 233 -3.70 -22.20 20.15
CA LEU A 233 -2.97 -20.94 20.10
C LEU A 233 -1.47 -21.12 20.37
N ASP A 234 -1.08 -22.02 21.30
CA ASP A 234 0.33 -22.31 21.63
C ASP A 234 1.16 -22.84 20.46
N ARG A 235 0.52 -23.30 19.39
CA ARG A 235 1.21 -23.78 18.18
C ARG A 235 1.69 -22.69 17.27
N PHE A 236 1.28 -21.45 17.52
CA PHE A 236 1.58 -20.31 16.68
C PHE A 236 2.45 -19.29 17.38
N LYS A 237 3.33 -18.67 16.64
CA LYS A 237 4.00 -17.45 17.04
C LYS A 237 3.11 -16.26 16.68
N PHE A 238 2.72 -15.47 17.67
CA PHE A 238 1.88 -14.29 17.47
C PHE A 238 2.68 -13.10 16.96
N ILE A 239 2.16 -12.47 15.90
CA ILE A 239 2.69 -11.21 15.35
C ILE A 239 1.53 -10.22 15.23
N PRO A 240 1.51 -9.13 16.03
CA PRO A 240 0.59 -8.01 15.79
C PRO A 240 0.85 -7.41 14.41
N PHE A 241 -0.24 -7.21 13.66
CA PHE A 241 -0.21 -6.74 12.27
C PHE A 241 -1.17 -5.56 12.12
N ASP A 242 -0.85 -4.49 12.88
CA ASP A 242 -1.61 -3.26 12.89
C ASP A 242 -1.53 -2.54 11.54
N VAL A 243 -2.37 -1.56 11.30
CA VAL A 243 -2.32 -0.77 10.08
C VAL A 243 -0.97 -0.08 9.95
N ASP A 244 -0.35 -0.18 8.77
CA ASP A 244 0.87 0.51 8.39
C ASP A 244 0.50 1.74 7.57
N GLU A 245 0.43 2.90 8.23
CA GLU A 245 -0.05 4.14 7.63
C GLU A 245 0.89 4.72 6.57
N GLU A 246 2.20 4.47 6.70
CA GLU A 246 3.14 4.82 5.64
C GLU A 246 2.94 3.95 4.39
N ALA A 247 2.76 2.64 4.59
CA ALA A 247 2.47 1.73 3.49
C ALA A 247 1.09 2.00 2.88
N GLU A 248 0.11 2.39 3.69
CA GLU A 248 -1.23 2.77 3.23
C GLU A 248 -1.17 3.94 2.23
N LEU A 249 -0.34 4.96 2.49
CA LEU A 249 -0.13 6.07 1.56
C LEU A 249 0.53 5.60 0.25
N ASP A 250 1.54 4.72 0.36
CA ASP A 250 2.18 4.14 -0.83
C ASP A 250 1.20 3.28 -1.65
N TRP A 251 0.29 2.54 -1.00
CA TRP A 251 -0.72 1.71 -1.66
C TRP A 251 -1.83 2.53 -2.31
N ALA A 252 -2.29 3.58 -1.66
CA ALA A 252 -3.32 4.48 -2.18
C ALA A 252 -2.78 5.44 -3.25
N GLY A 253 -1.48 5.75 -3.20
CA GLY A 253 -0.81 6.71 -4.08
C GLY A 253 -0.68 8.10 -3.48
N HIS A 254 0.49 8.70 -3.65
CA HIS A 254 0.84 10.00 -3.08
C HIS A 254 0.08 11.18 -3.71
N ASP A 255 -0.51 10.98 -4.87
CA ASP A 255 -1.36 11.94 -5.57
C ASP A 255 -2.68 12.21 -4.83
N GLN A 256 -3.14 11.25 -4.02
CA GLN A 256 -4.35 11.34 -3.20
C GLN A 256 -4.02 11.44 -1.70
N LYS A 257 -2.88 12.06 -1.37
CA LYS A 257 -2.40 12.19 0.01
C LYS A 257 -3.41 12.83 0.95
N ASP A 258 -4.11 13.87 0.51
CA ASP A 258 -5.10 14.59 1.33
C ASP A 258 -6.26 13.67 1.74
N TRP A 259 -6.71 12.80 0.83
CA TRP A 259 -7.70 11.79 1.11
C TRP A 259 -7.21 10.76 2.13
N VAL A 260 -5.99 10.24 1.94
CA VAL A 260 -5.41 9.25 2.86
C VAL A 260 -5.24 9.83 4.25
N GLU A 261 -4.71 11.04 4.37
CA GLU A 261 -4.56 11.75 5.66
C GLU A 261 -5.92 11.99 6.33
N PHE A 262 -6.94 12.32 5.56
CA PHE A 262 -8.30 12.46 6.06
C PHE A 262 -8.82 11.13 6.63
N VAL A 263 -8.69 10.01 5.91
CA VAL A 263 -9.11 8.68 6.37
C VAL A 263 -8.37 8.27 7.65
N GLN A 264 -7.06 8.49 7.71
CA GLN A 264 -6.22 8.22 8.90
C GLN A 264 -6.67 9.07 10.09
N LYS A 265 -6.92 10.36 9.89
CA LYS A 265 -7.41 11.28 10.92
C LYS A 265 -8.76 10.83 11.50
N VAL A 266 -9.69 10.42 10.63
CA VAL A 266 -10.99 9.90 11.09
C VAL A 266 -10.82 8.57 11.83
N ARG A 267 -9.93 7.67 11.38
CA ARG A 267 -9.60 6.40 12.04
C ARG A 267 -9.06 6.64 13.45
N HIS A 268 -8.12 7.55 13.62
CA HIS A 268 -7.57 7.91 14.93
C HIS A 268 -8.64 8.49 15.85
N ALA A 269 -9.41 9.45 15.36
CA ALA A 269 -10.49 10.05 16.13
C ALA A 269 -11.58 9.04 16.56
N ALA A 270 -11.88 8.06 15.71
CA ALA A 270 -12.80 6.96 16.04
C ALA A 270 -12.21 6.02 17.09
N SER A 271 -10.92 5.71 16.97
CA SER A 271 -10.20 4.85 17.94
C SER A 271 -10.09 5.50 19.31
N GLU A 272 -9.73 6.78 19.40
CA GLU A 272 -9.65 7.54 20.66
C GLU A 272 -10.98 7.59 21.41
N ARG A 273 -12.10 7.57 20.67
CA ARG A 273 -13.46 7.57 21.22
C ARG A 273 -14.05 6.17 21.40
N GLU A 274 -13.23 5.15 21.12
CA GLU A 274 -13.62 3.75 21.21
C GLU A 274 -14.92 3.40 20.42
N LEU A 275 -15.12 4.04 19.27
CA LEU A 275 -16.31 3.79 18.45
C LEU A 275 -16.29 2.39 17.82
N ARG A 276 -17.49 1.82 17.62
CA ARG A 276 -17.67 0.49 17.02
C ARG A 276 -17.71 0.58 15.49
N VAL A 277 -16.66 1.11 14.89
CA VAL A 277 -16.53 1.27 13.45
C VAL A 277 -15.15 0.81 12.97
N VAL A 278 -15.10 0.19 11.79
CA VAL A 278 -13.85 -0.18 11.12
C VAL A 278 -13.61 0.76 9.95
N ILE A 279 -12.60 1.60 10.08
CA ILE A 279 -12.10 2.49 9.01
C ILE A 279 -10.75 1.92 8.58
N SER A 280 -10.79 1.06 7.56
CA SER A 280 -9.62 0.28 7.13
C SER A 280 -8.87 0.98 5.98
N PRO A 281 -7.62 0.58 5.69
CA PRO A 281 -6.88 1.04 4.51
C PRO A 281 -7.60 0.83 3.16
N ARG A 282 -8.60 -0.05 3.11
CA ARG A 282 -9.44 -0.19 1.91
C ARG A 282 -10.20 1.10 1.58
N ALA A 283 -10.60 1.88 2.60
CA ALA A 283 -11.23 3.19 2.35
C ALA A 283 -10.24 4.16 1.69
N SER A 284 -8.98 4.16 2.14
CA SER A 284 -7.94 4.99 1.56
C SER A 284 -7.64 4.60 0.11
N ILE A 285 -7.48 3.30 -0.15
CA ILE A 285 -7.11 2.78 -1.48
C ILE A 285 -8.26 2.97 -2.48
N ASN A 286 -9.45 2.46 -2.15
CA ASN A 286 -10.58 2.50 -3.07
C ASN A 286 -11.06 3.94 -3.30
N GLY A 287 -11.16 4.75 -2.23
CA GLY A 287 -11.55 6.14 -2.39
C GLY A 287 -10.54 6.97 -3.17
N ALA A 288 -9.23 6.66 -3.07
CA ALA A 288 -8.21 7.27 -3.90
C ALA A 288 -8.39 6.94 -5.39
N ASP A 289 -8.81 5.71 -5.71
CA ASP A 289 -9.06 5.30 -7.10
C ASP A 289 -10.28 6.04 -7.67
N GLU A 290 -11.36 6.14 -6.92
CA GLU A 290 -12.58 6.85 -7.34
C GLU A 290 -12.35 8.38 -7.48
N LEU A 291 -11.52 8.97 -6.59
CA LEU A 291 -11.10 10.39 -6.75
C LEU A 291 -10.30 10.63 -8.03
N ARG A 292 -9.47 9.67 -8.47
CA ARG A 292 -8.77 9.74 -9.75
C ARG A 292 -9.71 9.67 -10.94
N ASP A 293 -10.81 8.92 -10.80
CA ASP A 293 -11.86 8.82 -11.81
C ASP A 293 -12.74 10.08 -11.86
N GLY A 294 -12.60 10.98 -10.87
CA GLY A 294 -13.24 12.29 -10.84
C GLY A 294 -14.50 12.37 -9.98
N ASP A 295 -14.71 11.38 -9.11
CA ASP A 295 -15.82 11.39 -8.18
C ASP A 295 -15.64 12.43 -7.05
N ASP A 296 -16.74 12.87 -6.47
CA ASP A 296 -16.77 13.91 -5.46
C ASP A 296 -16.26 13.41 -4.10
N PHE A 297 -15.39 14.20 -3.45
CA PHE A 297 -14.78 13.87 -2.17
C PHE A 297 -15.81 13.59 -1.07
N ASP A 298 -16.86 14.44 -0.97
CA ASP A 298 -17.86 14.29 0.08
C ASP A 298 -18.73 13.04 -0.15
N LEU A 299 -19.03 12.72 -1.42
CA LEU A 299 -19.72 11.49 -1.78
C LEU A 299 -18.92 10.26 -1.35
N ILE A 300 -17.64 10.21 -1.69
CA ILE A 300 -16.73 9.11 -1.32
C ILE A 300 -16.58 9.01 0.20
N ALA A 301 -16.49 10.14 0.90
CA ALA A 301 -16.45 10.16 2.36
C ALA A 301 -17.73 9.61 2.99
N ASP A 302 -18.90 9.91 2.42
CA ASP A 302 -20.15 9.34 2.88
C ASP A 302 -20.18 7.81 2.66
N GLU A 303 -19.79 7.32 1.50
CA GLU A 303 -19.84 5.90 1.13
C GLU A 303 -18.82 5.04 1.90
N TYR A 304 -17.58 5.50 2.04
CA TYR A 304 -16.52 4.71 2.67
C TYR A 304 -16.40 4.90 4.18
N ILE A 305 -16.95 5.98 4.74
CA ILE A 305 -16.74 6.34 6.14
C ILE A 305 -18.06 6.60 6.86
N TRP A 306 -18.80 7.65 6.49
CA TRP A 306 -19.89 8.14 7.32
C TRP A 306 -21.12 7.23 7.38
N ASN A 307 -21.45 6.55 6.27
CA ASN A 307 -22.57 5.59 6.22
C ASN A 307 -22.32 4.29 7.00
N LYS A 308 -21.12 4.11 7.57
CA LYS A 308 -20.75 2.93 8.39
C LYS A 308 -21.03 3.13 9.88
N MET A 309 -21.54 4.27 10.30
CA MET A 309 -21.75 4.62 11.70
C MET A 309 -23.09 5.34 11.94
N SER A 310 -23.46 5.53 13.20
CA SER A 310 -24.65 6.30 13.55
C SER A 310 -24.49 7.78 13.17
N VAL A 311 -25.61 8.47 13.01
CA VAL A 311 -25.59 9.94 12.70
C VAL A 311 -24.92 10.72 13.84
N GLU A 312 -25.13 10.30 15.09
CA GLU A 312 -24.51 10.91 16.26
C GLU A 312 -22.99 10.74 16.23
N ASP A 313 -22.49 9.52 15.96
CA ASP A 313 -21.05 9.23 15.87
C ASP A 313 -20.41 10.01 14.72
N ALA A 314 -21.05 10.04 13.56
CA ALA A 314 -20.58 10.78 12.40
C ALA A 314 -20.49 12.29 12.70
N THR A 315 -21.51 12.87 13.35
CA THR A 315 -21.52 14.28 13.72
C THR A 315 -20.39 14.60 14.72
N MET A 316 -20.21 13.73 15.71
CA MET A 316 -19.14 13.86 16.71
C MET A 316 -17.74 13.77 16.08
N LEU A 317 -17.53 12.84 15.16
CA LEU A 317 -16.26 12.70 14.47
C LEU A 317 -15.99 13.88 13.52
N LYS A 318 -16.98 14.31 12.74
CA LYS A 318 -16.87 15.51 11.87
C LYS A 318 -16.45 16.73 12.68
N ALA A 319 -17.00 16.93 13.87
CA ALA A 319 -16.61 18.03 14.76
C ALA A 319 -15.20 17.87 15.36
N ALA A 320 -14.69 16.67 15.46
CA ALA A 320 -13.39 16.39 16.07
C ALA A 320 -12.21 16.51 15.09
N ILE A 321 -12.47 16.36 13.79
CA ILE A 321 -11.44 16.38 12.75
C ILE A 321 -11.32 17.75 12.06
N ASN A 322 -12.30 18.65 12.25
CA ASN A 322 -12.22 20.05 11.84
C ASN A 322 -11.39 20.87 12.82
#